data_e2e17e21a845110877c563b12ff0cc5e
#
_entry.id   e2e17e21a845110877c563b12ff0cc5e
#
_cell.length_a   1.000
_cell.length_b   1.000
_cell.length_c   1.000
_cell.angle_alpha   90.00
_cell.angle_beta   90.00
_cell.angle_gamma   90.00
#
_symmetry.space_group_name_H-M   'P 1'
#
loop_
_entity.id
_entity.type
_entity.pdbx_description
1 polymer ?
#
loop_
_entity_poly.entity_id
_entity_poly.type
_entity_poly.pdbx_seq_one_letter_code
_entity_poly.pdbx_strand_id
1 'polypeptide(L)'
;MDWRTSYSSSFLLKTVNPATWRDEGDLQLTGGSISRTVGGASADITMTEDPGEQWVRLYLVARQSGDGGRVPLFTGLTSAPTENINGTAKSYRVECHSVLKPAEDILLPRGYYAAEGANGALLAAELLRICPAPVTYAGNAPDLTEAVIAEDGESNASMAKRIVEAIGWQIRIAGDGSVRISAPPAAESAKFDVFEGDAIEPALTHTYDWYSCPNCLRVVSGESTAEARDDDPNSALSTVMRGREIWKQEKSVTLGDRETLAAYAQRRLKELQAPSRTVNYRRRYDPDVFPGDLVRLHYPGVGIQGLYRVGNQSVTIGKACTTQEDATYERN
;
A
#
# COMPACT_ATOMS: atom_id res chain seq x y z
N MET A 1 -5.44 -4.84 -25.18
CA MET A 1 -6.70 -4.59 -24.43
C MET A 1 -6.63 -3.22 -23.81
N ASP A 2 -7.66 -2.37 -23.93
CA ASP A 2 -7.72 -1.05 -23.29
C ASP A 2 -8.57 -1.13 -22.03
N TRP A 3 -7.95 -1.03 -20.86
CA TRP A 3 -8.60 -1.14 -19.55
C TRP A 3 -9.50 0.06 -19.19
N ARG A 4 -9.38 1.15 -19.93
CA ARG A 4 -10.21 2.37 -19.74
C ARG A 4 -11.58 2.26 -20.38
N THR A 5 -11.72 1.45 -21.42
CA THR A 5 -12.99 1.23 -22.11
C THR A 5 -13.74 0.01 -21.57
N SER A 6 -14.97 -0.19 -21.98
CA SER A 6 -15.83 -1.27 -21.49
C SER A 6 -15.30 -2.64 -21.91
N TYR A 7 -15.21 -3.56 -20.97
CA TYR A 7 -14.89 -4.96 -21.18
C TYR A 7 -15.85 -5.85 -20.39
N SER A 8 -16.10 -7.05 -20.87
CA SER A 8 -16.78 -8.08 -20.07
C SER A 8 -15.81 -8.74 -19.14
N SER A 9 -16.23 -9.01 -17.90
CA SER A 9 -15.41 -9.62 -16.86
C SER A 9 -16.04 -10.94 -16.38
N SER A 10 -15.20 -11.93 -16.16
CA SER A 10 -15.49 -13.13 -15.38
C SER A 10 -14.30 -13.44 -14.48
N PHE A 11 -14.50 -14.27 -13.48
CA PHE A 11 -13.48 -14.54 -12.49
C PHE A 11 -13.21 -16.03 -12.41
N LEU A 12 -11.95 -16.37 -12.16
CA LEU A 12 -11.47 -17.73 -12.01
C LEU A 12 -10.65 -17.82 -10.74
N LEU A 13 -10.99 -18.74 -9.85
CA LEU A 13 -10.22 -19.03 -8.64
C LEU A 13 -9.53 -20.38 -8.81
N LYS A 14 -8.23 -20.39 -8.57
CA LYS A 14 -7.38 -21.59 -8.66
C LYS A 14 -6.73 -21.88 -7.31
N THR A 15 -6.51 -23.16 -7.02
CA THR A 15 -5.54 -23.54 -5.98
C THR A 15 -4.12 -23.37 -6.50
N VAL A 16 -3.18 -23.07 -5.61
CA VAL A 16 -1.76 -22.89 -5.94
C VAL A 16 -0.91 -23.86 -5.12
N ASN A 17 -0.04 -24.58 -5.80
CA ASN A 17 0.93 -25.44 -5.12
C ASN A 17 2.04 -24.59 -4.49
N PRO A 18 2.22 -24.62 -3.16
CA PRO A 18 3.22 -23.78 -2.48
C PRO A 18 4.67 -24.14 -2.83
N ALA A 19 4.95 -25.35 -3.26
CA ALA A 19 6.31 -25.77 -3.60
C ALA A 19 6.74 -25.33 -5.01
N THR A 20 5.78 -25.20 -5.95
CA THR A 20 6.05 -24.85 -7.35
C THR A 20 5.53 -23.49 -7.77
N TRP A 21 4.68 -22.89 -6.94
CA TRP A 21 3.97 -21.64 -7.18
C TRP A 21 3.10 -21.65 -8.45
N ARG A 22 2.63 -22.85 -8.85
CA ARG A 22 1.80 -23.07 -10.04
C ARG A 22 0.36 -23.36 -9.67
N ASP A 23 -0.53 -22.96 -10.56
CA ASP A 23 -1.96 -23.27 -10.45
C ASP A 23 -2.18 -24.77 -10.60
N GLU A 24 -3.15 -25.33 -9.83
CA GLU A 24 -3.55 -26.74 -9.88
C GLU A 24 -5.04 -26.88 -10.15
N GLY A 25 -5.90 -26.86 -9.11
CA GLY A 25 -7.33 -27.07 -9.22
C GLY A 25 -8.15 -25.79 -9.46
N ASP A 26 -9.43 -25.97 -9.79
CA ASP A 26 -10.42 -24.91 -9.89
C ASP A 26 -11.31 -24.90 -8.64
N LEU A 27 -11.65 -23.71 -8.17
CA LEU A 27 -12.58 -23.49 -7.06
C LEU A 27 -13.76 -22.62 -7.53
N GLN A 28 -14.94 -22.85 -6.97
CA GLN A 28 -16.15 -22.11 -7.34
C GLN A 28 -16.30 -20.84 -6.53
N LEU A 29 -16.13 -19.71 -7.20
CA LEU A 29 -16.24 -18.36 -6.65
C LEU A 29 -17.58 -17.73 -7.05
N THR A 30 -18.29 -17.09 -6.12
CA THR A 30 -19.54 -16.36 -6.39
C THR A 30 -19.37 -14.84 -6.31
N GLY A 31 -18.36 -14.35 -5.62
CA GLY A 31 -18.05 -12.91 -5.50
C GLY A 31 -17.02 -12.62 -4.42
N GLY A 32 -16.77 -11.35 -4.17
CA GLY A 32 -15.85 -10.93 -3.12
C GLY A 32 -15.25 -9.55 -3.35
N SER A 33 -14.20 -9.27 -2.60
CA SER A 33 -13.41 -8.05 -2.71
C SER A 33 -11.94 -8.32 -2.36
N ILE A 34 -11.06 -7.51 -2.92
CA ILE A 34 -9.63 -7.52 -2.61
C ILE A 34 -9.27 -6.16 -2.05
N SER A 35 -8.59 -6.14 -0.92
CA SER A 35 -7.98 -4.95 -0.34
C SER A 35 -6.48 -4.97 -0.57
N ARG A 36 -5.93 -3.86 -1.04
CA ARG A 36 -4.49 -3.69 -1.25
C ARG A 36 -4.00 -2.40 -0.62
N THR A 37 -2.83 -2.49 -0.02
CA THR A 37 -2.07 -1.34 0.50
C THR A 37 -0.62 -1.46 0.04
N VAL A 38 0.19 -0.45 0.30
CA VAL A 38 1.64 -0.60 0.14
C VAL A 38 2.13 -1.68 1.11
N GLY A 39 2.74 -2.73 0.58
CA GLY A 39 3.26 -3.86 1.38
C GLY A 39 2.22 -4.79 1.98
N GLY A 40 0.96 -4.75 1.51
CA GLY A 40 -0.10 -5.65 1.99
C GLY A 40 -1.18 -5.92 0.96
N ALA A 41 -1.78 -7.10 1.04
CA ALA A 41 -2.97 -7.47 0.29
C ALA A 41 -3.79 -8.50 1.08
N SER A 42 -5.10 -8.41 1.03
CA SER A 42 -6.04 -9.41 1.57
C SER A 42 -7.23 -9.53 0.64
N ALA A 43 -7.99 -10.59 0.76
CA ALA A 43 -9.25 -10.73 0.05
C ALA A 43 -10.32 -11.34 0.94
N ASP A 44 -11.56 -10.90 0.71
CA ASP A 44 -12.78 -11.54 1.23
C ASP A 44 -13.49 -12.16 0.04
N ILE A 45 -13.60 -13.48 -0.01
CA ILE A 45 -14.24 -14.20 -1.12
C ILE A 45 -15.44 -15.00 -0.63
N THR A 46 -16.44 -15.12 -1.48
CA THR A 46 -17.61 -15.97 -1.24
C THR A 46 -17.57 -17.18 -2.17
N MET A 47 -17.72 -18.38 -1.59
CA MET A 47 -17.60 -19.65 -2.27
C MET A 47 -18.81 -20.53 -2.00
N THR A 48 -19.00 -21.55 -2.82
CA THR A 48 -20.07 -22.58 -2.67
C THR A 48 -19.68 -23.71 -1.75
N GLU A 49 -18.37 -23.92 -1.53
CA GLU A 49 -17.79 -25.00 -0.73
C GLU A 49 -16.73 -24.44 0.20
N ASP A 50 -16.49 -25.14 1.32
CA ASP A 50 -15.39 -24.85 2.22
C ASP A 50 -14.06 -25.23 1.54
N PRO A 51 -13.15 -24.26 1.29
CA PRO A 51 -11.88 -24.55 0.64
C PRO A 51 -10.86 -25.25 1.56
N GLY A 52 -11.07 -25.21 2.88
CA GLY A 52 -10.01 -25.48 3.85
C GLY A 52 -8.87 -24.46 3.80
N GLU A 53 -7.78 -24.75 4.52
CA GLU A 53 -6.58 -23.92 4.46
C GLU A 53 -5.72 -24.29 3.25
N GLN A 54 -5.64 -23.38 2.27
CA GLN A 54 -4.86 -23.59 1.05
C GLN A 54 -4.48 -22.29 0.37
N TRP A 55 -3.45 -22.35 -0.46
CA TRP A 55 -3.07 -21.23 -1.32
C TRP A 55 -4.02 -21.13 -2.52
N VAL A 56 -4.51 -19.91 -2.75
CA VAL A 56 -5.43 -19.63 -3.86
C VAL A 56 -4.94 -18.47 -4.69
N ARG A 57 -5.25 -18.50 -5.99
CA ARG A 57 -5.01 -17.39 -6.92
C ARG A 57 -6.27 -17.07 -7.68
N LEU A 58 -6.66 -15.79 -7.56
CA LEU A 58 -7.83 -15.22 -8.20
C LEU A 58 -7.43 -14.47 -9.47
N TYR A 59 -8.12 -14.74 -10.54
CA TYR A 59 -7.93 -14.12 -11.85
C TYR A 59 -9.15 -13.34 -12.29
N LEU A 60 -8.90 -12.21 -12.95
CA LEU A 60 -9.82 -11.58 -13.88
C LEU A 60 -9.62 -12.16 -15.27
N VAL A 61 -10.68 -12.67 -15.85
CA VAL A 61 -10.74 -13.03 -17.27
C VAL A 61 -11.54 -11.94 -17.97
N ALA A 62 -10.85 -11.08 -18.70
CA ALA A 62 -11.44 -9.95 -19.38
C ALA A 62 -11.52 -10.21 -20.89
N ARG A 63 -12.60 -9.72 -21.55
CA ARG A 63 -12.80 -9.83 -23.00
C ARG A 63 -13.29 -8.50 -23.55
N GLN A 64 -12.69 -8.06 -24.64
CA GLN A 64 -12.99 -6.80 -25.33
C GLN A 64 -12.78 -6.94 -26.82
N SER A 65 -13.83 -6.72 -27.64
CA SER A 65 -13.74 -6.61 -29.12
C SER A 65 -12.83 -7.64 -29.82
N GLY A 66 -12.88 -8.90 -29.37
CA GLY A 66 -12.06 -10.00 -29.94
C GLY A 66 -10.73 -10.25 -29.19
N ASP A 67 -10.26 -9.32 -28.39
CA ASP A 67 -9.14 -9.49 -27.48
C ASP A 67 -9.62 -10.07 -26.14
N GLY A 68 -8.82 -10.96 -25.56
CA GLY A 68 -9.08 -11.51 -24.24
C GLY A 68 -7.78 -11.72 -23.48
N GLY A 69 -7.86 -11.57 -22.16
CA GLY A 69 -6.71 -11.75 -21.29
C GLY A 69 -7.11 -12.31 -19.94
N ARG A 70 -6.18 -12.99 -19.30
CA ARG A 70 -6.27 -13.44 -17.92
C ARG A 70 -5.22 -12.71 -17.11
N VAL A 71 -5.67 -11.98 -16.07
CA VAL A 71 -4.80 -11.20 -15.21
C VAL A 71 -4.96 -11.68 -13.77
N PRO A 72 -3.89 -12.05 -13.07
CA PRO A 72 -3.96 -12.38 -11.66
C PRO A 72 -4.31 -11.13 -10.85
N LEU A 73 -5.40 -11.23 -10.06
CA LEU A 73 -5.81 -10.16 -9.17
C LEU A 73 -5.18 -10.30 -7.79
N PHE A 74 -5.17 -11.51 -7.23
CA PHE A 74 -4.76 -11.78 -5.88
C PHE A 74 -4.25 -13.20 -5.75
N THR A 75 -3.23 -13.40 -4.93
CA THR A 75 -2.77 -14.71 -4.46
C THR A 75 -2.59 -14.64 -2.95
N GLY A 76 -3.11 -15.61 -2.23
CA GLY A 76 -3.02 -15.65 -0.77
C GLY A 76 -3.43 -16.98 -0.16
N LEU A 77 -3.40 -17.02 1.16
CA LEU A 77 -3.74 -18.18 1.98
C LEU A 77 -5.17 -18.03 2.52
N THR A 78 -6.04 -19.02 2.27
CA THR A 78 -7.39 -19.03 2.85
C THR A 78 -7.34 -19.26 4.36
N SER A 79 -8.20 -18.56 5.10
CA SER A 79 -8.44 -18.79 6.53
C SER A 79 -9.69 -19.65 6.77
N ALA A 80 -10.02 -19.84 8.03
CA ALA A 80 -11.25 -20.55 8.41
C ALA A 80 -12.50 -19.82 7.85
N PRO A 81 -13.40 -20.53 7.14
CA PRO A 81 -14.59 -19.93 6.55
C PRO A 81 -15.68 -19.65 7.58
N THR A 82 -16.48 -18.63 7.28
CA THR A 82 -17.78 -18.43 7.92
C THR A 82 -18.86 -19.05 7.04
N GLU A 83 -19.53 -20.10 7.54
CA GLU A 83 -20.65 -20.73 6.85
C GLU A 83 -21.91 -19.88 7.03
N ASN A 84 -22.54 -19.50 5.93
CA ASN A 84 -23.84 -18.84 5.91
C ASN A 84 -24.89 -19.81 5.38
N ILE A 85 -25.94 -20.03 6.17
CA ILE A 85 -27.04 -20.96 5.84
C ILE A 85 -28.31 -20.14 5.63
N ASN A 86 -28.93 -20.29 4.45
CA ASN A 86 -30.22 -19.69 4.13
C ASN A 86 -31.15 -20.78 3.58
N GLY A 87 -32.01 -21.33 4.45
CA GLY A 87 -32.80 -22.51 4.16
C GLY A 87 -31.93 -23.73 3.89
N THR A 88 -31.96 -24.24 2.65
CA THR A 88 -31.08 -25.33 2.21
C THR A 88 -29.82 -24.87 1.49
N ALA A 89 -29.71 -23.59 1.16
CA ALA A 89 -28.56 -23.03 0.48
C ALA A 89 -27.45 -22.71 1.49
N LYS A 90 -26.24 -23.11 1.16
CA LYS A 90 -25.02 -22.82 1.93
C LYS A 90 -24.07 -21.96 1.09
N SER A 91 -23.41 -21.03 1.74
CA SER A 91 -22.29 -20.27 1.17
C SER A 91 -21.23 -20.04 2.24
N TYR A 92 -19.98 -19.92 1.80
CA TYR A 92 -18.83 -19.76 2.66
C TYR A 92 -18.16 -18.42 2.37
N ARG A 93 -18.09 -17.55 3.39
CA ARG A 93 -17.26 -16.35 3.31
C ARG A 93 -15.89 -16.68 3.88
N VAL A 94 -14.86 -16.49 3.07
CA VAL A 94 -13.49 -16.85 3.37
C VAL A 94 -12.62 -15.61 3.30
N GLU A 95 -11.97 -15.30 4.41
CA GLU A 95 -10.90 -14.31 4.41
C GLU A 95 -9.63 -14.98 3.85
N CYS A 96 -8.92 -14.27 2.97
CA CYS A 96 -7.64 -14.71 2.44
C CYS A 96 -6.53 -13.75 2.87
N HIS A 97 -5.53 -14.29 3.54
CA HIS A 97 -4.38 -13.54 3.98
C HIS A 97 -3.37 -13.34 2.86
N SER A 98 -2.52 -12.34 3.02
CA SER A 98 -1.40 -12.06 2.13
C SER A 98 -0.45 -13.25 1.98
N VAL A 99 0.30 -13.25 0.89
CA VAL A 99 1.43 -14.17 0.67
C VAL A 99 2.52 -14.02 1.76
N LEU A 100 2.50 -12.95 2.52
CA LEU A 100 3.42 -12.71 3.63
C LEU A 100 3.01 -13.39 4.94
N LYS A 101 1.83 -14.04 4.98
CA LYS A 101 1.31 -14.68 6.20
C LYS A 101 2.33 -15.60 6.89
N PRO A 102 3.10 -16.47 6.22
CA PRO A 102 4.11 -17.29 6.89
C PRO A 102 5.21 -16.47 7.59
N ALA A 103 5.57 -15.30 7.03
CA ALA A 103 6.54 -14.42 7.66
C ALA A 103 5.92 -13.56 8.78
N GLU A 104 4.59 -13.38 8.80
CA GLU A 104 3.87 -12.73 9.90
C GLU A 104 3.74 -13.67 11.10
N ASP A 105 3.66 -14.98 10.89
CA ASP A 105 3.48 -15.98 11.95
C ASP A 105 4.79 -16.38 12.64
N ILE A 106 5.94 -16.10 12.04
CA ILE A 106 7.25 -16.40 12.62
C ILE A 106 7.81 -15.19 13.34
N LEU A 107 8.07 -15.35 14.63
CA LEU A 107 8.68 -14.35 15.46
C LEU A 107 10.21 -14.37 15.34
N LEU A 108 10.80 -13.20 15.38
CA LEU A 108 12.25 -13.04 15.43
C LEU A 108 12.83 -13.50 16.77
N PRO A 109 14.06 -14.01 16.78
CA PRO A 109 14.75 -14.30 18.01
C PRO A 109 14.99 -12.98 18.80
N ARG A 110 14.92 -13.09 20.13
CA ARG A 110 15.15 -11.94 21.01
C ARG A 110 16.51 -11.32 20.75
N GLY A 111 16.55 -9.99 20.62
CA GLY A 111 17.78 -9.25 20.36
C GLY A 111 18.22 -9.26 18.88
N TYR A 112 17.35 -9.68 17.97
CA TYR A 112 17.62 -9.54 16.54
C TYR A 112 17.75 -8.06 16.16
N TYR A 113 18.72 -7.76 15.30
CA TYR A 113 18.91 -6.42 14.73
C TYR A 113 19.49 -6.50 13.31
N ALA A 114 19.15 -5.55 12.49
CA ALA A 114 19.81 -5.27 11.22
C ALA A 114 20.88 -4.21 11.45
N ALA A 115 22.13 -4.52 11.17
CA ALA A 115 23.26 -3.64 11.47
C ALA A 115 23.28 -2.42 10.53
N GLU A 116 23.79 -1.29 11.01
CA GLU A 116 24.21 -0.16 10.19
C GLU A 116 25.19 -0.62 9.08
N GLY A 117 25.07 -0.07 7.88
CA GLY A 117 25.87 -0.43 6.71
C GLY A 117 25.46 -1.75 6.03
N ALA A 118 24.46 -2.45 6.54
CA ALA A 118 23.94 -3.64 5.88
C ALA A 118 22.98 -3.28 4.74
N ASN A 119 22.96 -4.10 3.69
CA ASN A 119 22.00 -3.92 2.58
C ASN A 119 20.57 -4.23 3.02
N GLY A 120 19.74 -3.19 3.17
CA GLY A 120 18.39 -3.32 3.71
C GLY A 120 17.47 -4.17 2.86
N ALA A 121 17.55 -4.09 1.52
CA ALA A 121 16.68 -4.88 0.64
C ALA A 121 17.02 -6.37 0.67
N LEU A 122 18.31 -6.72 0.75
CA LEU A 122 18.76 -8.09 0.91
C LEU A 122 18.27 -8.68 2.22
N LEU A 123 18.48 -7.98 3.36
CA LEU A 123 18.02 -8.44 4.67
C LEU A 123 16.49 -8.65 4.71
N ALA A 124 15.74 -7.70 4.18
CA ALA A 124 14.28 -7.83 4.11
C ALA A 124 13.86 -9.04 3.24
N ALA A 125 14.51 -9.24 2.09
CA ALA A 125 14.24 -10.40 1.24
C ALA A 125 14.55 -11.73 1.95
N GLU A 126 15.62 -11.78 2.75
CA GLU A 126 15.95 -12.97 3.54
C GLU A 126 14.91 -13.29 4.62
N LEU A 127 14.40 -12.27 5.32
CA LEU A 127 13.32 -12.43 6.30
C LEU A 127 12.02 -12.94 5.66
N LEU A 128 11.76 -12.54 4.40
CA LEU A 128 10.56 -12.96 3.65
C LEU A 128 10.74 -14.29 2.89
N ARG A 129 11.93 -14.88 2.86
CA ARG A 129 12.22 -16.14 2.13
C ARG A 129 11.41 -17.35 2.63
N ILE A 130 10.88 -17.28 3.85
CA ILE A 130 10.00 -18.32 4.39
C ILE A 130 8.66 -18.42 3.64
N CYS A 131 8.25 -17.34 2.95
CA CYS A 131 7.04 -17.33 2.14
C CYS A 131 7.27 -18.16 0.88
N PRO A 132 6.26 -18.97 0.43
CA PRO A 132 6.39 -19.76 -0.79
C PRO A 132 6.40 -18.92 -2.06
N ALA A 133 5.95 -17.66 -1.97
CA ALA A 133 5.93 -16.71 -3.07
C ALA A 133 7.36 -16.28 -3.47
N PRO A 134 7.62 -16.04 -4.77
CA PRO A 134 8.90 -15.49 -5.22
C PRO A 134 9.15 -14.10 -4.63
N VAL A 135 10.30 -13.91 -3.98
CA VAL A 135 10.75 -12.62 -3.43
C VAL A 135 11.92 -12.11 -4.24
N THR A 136 11.81 -10.88 -4.74
CA THR A 136 12.85 -10.21 -5.53
C THR A 136 13.13 -8.82 -4.98
N TYR A 137 14.35 -8.32 -5.18
CA TYR A 137 14.72 -6.93 -4.83
C TYR A 137 15.59 -6.31 -5.91
N ALA A 138 15.57 -4.98 -6.02
CA ALA A 138 16.41 -4.26 -6.97
C ALA A 138 17.86 -4.16 -6.44
N GLY A 139 18.85 -4.39 -7.32
CA GLY A 139 20.25 -4.54 -6.93
C GLY A 139 20.96 -3.25 -6.48
N ASN A 140 20.31 -2.08 -6.61
CA ASN A 140 20.84 -0.77 -6.22
C ASN A 140 20.25 -0.25 -4.89
N ALA A 141 19.86 -1.15 -4.00
CA ALA A 141 19.30 -0.77 -2.72
C ALA A 141 20.32 -0.02 -1.87
N PRO A 142 19.91 1.05 -1.16
CA PRO A 142 20.77 1.70 -0.18
C PRO A 142 21.09 0.78 0.99
N ASP A 143 22.24 1.02 1.61
CA ASP A 143 22.55 0.42 2.88
C ASP A 143 21.82 1.15 4.01
N LEU A 144 21.63 0.47 5.14
CA LEU A 144 21.04 1.06 6.34
C LEU A 144 21.98 2.13 6.91
N THR A 145 21.43 3.31 7.13
CA THR A 145 22.16 4.44 7.77
C THR A 145 22.24 4.32 9.28
N GLU A 146 21.36 3.51 9.88
CA GLU A 146 21.29 3.21 11.31
C GLU A 146 20.89 1.75 11.51
N ALA A 147 21.26 1.17 12.65
CA ALA A 147 20.79 -0.16 13.01
C ALA A 147 19.27 -0.16 13.28
N VAL A 148 18.55 -1.12 12.72
CA VAL A 148 17.13 -1.37 13.02
C VAL A 148 17.05 -2.50 14.01
N ILE A 149 16.57 -2.22 15.22
CA ILE A 149 16.47 -3.21 16.32
C ILE A 149 15.05 -3.75 16.35
N ALA A 150 14.90 -5.07 16.40
CA ALA A 150 13.61 -5.72 16.51
C ALA A 150 12.96 -5.42 17.86
N GLU A 151 11.65 -5.22 17.84
CA GLU A 151 10.82 -5.13 19.04
C GLU A 151 10.59 -6.53 19.65
N ASP A 152 10.23 -6.59 20.92
CA ASP A 152 9.94 -7.88 21.57
C ASP A 152 8.67 -8.50 20.97
N GLY A 153 8.77 -9.73 20.48
CA GLY A 153 7.67 -10.40 19.78
C GLY A 153 7.42 -9.92 18.34
N GLU A 154 8.37 -9.21 17.74
CA GLU A 154 8.23 -8.76 16.34
C GLU A 154 8.37 -9.93 15.35
N SER A 155 7.53 -9.94 14.31
CA SER A 155 7.56 -10.95 13.26
C SER A 155 8.57 -10.62 12.15
N ASN A 156 8.95 -11.64 11.38
CA ASN A 156 9.80 -11.46 10.20
C ASN A 156 9.23 -10.44 9.20
N ALA A 157 7.91 -10.49 8.96
CA ALA A 157 7.26 -9.56 8.03
C ALA A 157 7.27 -8.11 8.54
N SER A 158 7.01 -7.90 9.85
CA SER A 158 7.07 -6.57 10.47
C SER A 158 8.46 -5.98 10.36
N MET A 159 9.48 -6.74 10.75
CA MET A 159 10.88 -6.31 10.66
C MET A 159 11.31 -6.03 9.23
N ALA A 160 10.92 -6.87 8.25
CA ALA A 160 11.21 -6.62 6.85
C ALA A 160 10.59 -5.30 6.35
N LYS A 161 9.36 -4.98 6.75
CA LYS A 161 8.72 -3.69 6.43
C LYS A 161 9.50 -2.52 7.02
N ARG A 162 9.87 -2.58 8.29
CA ARG A 162 10.66 -1.54 8.98
C ARG A 162 12.03 -1.31 8.33
N ILE A 163 12.73 -2.38 7.96
CA ILE A 163 14.01 -2.30 7.25
C ILE A 163 13.83 -1.61 5.90
N VAL A 164 12.79 -1.99 5.13
CA VAL A 164 12.51 -1.41 3.82
C VAL A 164 12.10 0.06 3.92
N GLU A 165 11.34 0.43 4.93
CA GLU A 165 10.99 1.82 5.25
C GLU A 165 12.21 2.65 5.65
N ALA A 166 13.14 2.08 6.43
CA ALA A 166 14.37 2.76 6.86
C ALA A 166 15.28 3.14 5.68
N ILE A 167 15.28 2.37 4.60
CA ILE A 167 15.99 2.70 3.36
C ILE A 167 15.15 3.53 2.36
N GLY A 168 13.95 3.98 2.76
CA GLY A 168 13.05 4.76 1.90
C GLY A 168 12.44 3.96 0.73
N TRP A 169 12.42 2.63 0.83
CA TRP A 169 11.88 1.75 -0.20
C TRP A 169 10.50 1.20 0.19
N GLN A 170 9.90 0.37 -0.68
CA GLN A 170 8.59 -0.24 -0.46
C GLN A 170 8.58 -1.72 -0.85
N ILE A 171 7.71 -2.49 -0.17
CA ILE A 171 7.35 -3.85 -0.55
C ILE A 171 6.11 -3.75 -1.43
N ARG A 172 6.13 -4.42 -2.58
CA ARG A 172 5.00 -4.52 -3.50
C ARG A 172 4.65 -5.99 -3.70
N ILE A 173 3.37 -6.31 -3.56
CA ILE A 173 2.82 -7.66 -3.81
C ILE A 173 2.01 -7.58 -5.10
N ALA A 174 2.42 -8.31 -6.12
CA ALA A 174 1.71 -8.41 -7.38
C ALA A 174 0.50 -9.36 -7.27
N GLY A 175 -0.40 -9.32 -8.24
CA GLY A 175 -1.60 -10.19 -8.24
C GLY A 175 -1.27 -11.68 -8.27
N ASP A 176 -0.16 -12.09 -8.87
CA ASP A 176 0.35 -13.47 -8.87
C ASP A 176 1.03 -13.87 -7.56
N GLY A 177 1.06 -12.96 -6.58
CA GLY A 177 1.66 -13.15 -5.28
C GLY A 177 3.16 -12.89 -5.23
N SER A 178 3.83 -12.58 -6.35
CA SER A 178 5.24 -12.25 -6.31
C SER A 178 5.49 -10.98 -5.49
N VAL A 179 6.56 -11.01 -4.68
CA VAL A 179 6.95 -9.92 -3.78
C VAL A 179 8.16 -9.20 -4.36
N ARG A 180 8.07 -7.88 -4.52
CA ARG A 180 9.16 -7.06 -5.01
C ARG A 180 9.50 -5.95 -4.02
N ILE A 181 10.77 -5.83 -3.69
CA ILE A 181 11.32 -4.76 -2.86
C ILE A 181 12.04 -3.78 -3.78
N SER A 182 11.60 -2.52 -3.83
CA SER A 182 12.16 -1.51 -4.72
C SER A 182 11.90 -0.10 -4.19
N ALA A 183 12.63 0.88 -4.74
CA ALA A 183 12.32 2.28 -4.54
C ALA A 183 10.87 2.60 -4.98
N PRO A 184 10.19 3.54 -4.30
CA PRO A 184 8.91 4.05 -4.78
C PRO A 184 9.08 4.70 -6.17
N PRO A 185 8.03 4.71 -7.01
CA PRO A 185 8.07 5.36 -8.31
C PRO A 185 8.40 6.86 -8.17
N ALA A 186 9.27 7.36 -9.03
CA ALA A 186 9.59 8.79 -9.12
C ALA A 186 8.41 9.60 -9.71
N ALA A 187 8.37 10.90 -9.44
CA ALA A 187 7.31 11.80 -9.89
C ALA A 187 7.12 11.80 -11.43
N GLU A 188 8.20 11.60 -12.17
CA GLU A 188 8.22 11.56 -13.65
C GLU A 188 7.57 10.29 -14.22
N SER A 189 7.38 9.26 -13.41
CA SER A 189 6.84 7.96 -13.81
C SER A 189 5.35 7.78 -13.47
N ALA A 190 4.55 8.87 -13.53
CA ALA A 190 3.10 8.75 -13.37
C ALA A 190 2.56 7.74 -14.39
N LYS A 191 1.95 6.67 -13.90
CA LYS A 191 1.58 5.51 -14.73
C LYS A 191 0.53 5.84 -15.75
N PHE A 192 -0.44 6.67 -15.38
CA PHE A 192 -1.43 7.19 -16.33
C PHE A 192 -2.23 8.36 -15.77
N ASP A 193 -2.94 9.02 -16.67
CA ASP A 193 -3.87 10.08 -16.34
C ASP A 193 -5.27 9.49 -16.11
N VAL A 194 -5.89 9.86 -15.00
CA VAL A 194 -7.27 9.54 -14.67
C VAL A 194 -8.12 10.77 -14.92
N PHE A 195 -9.02 10.70 -15.89
CA PHE A 195 -9.94 11.77 -16.24
C PHE A 195 -11.28 11.59 -15.54
N GLU A 196 -12.04 12.67 -15.41
CA GLU A 196 -13.39 12.64 -14.87
C GLU A 196 -14.29 11.60 -15.57
N GLY A 197 -14.10 11.40 -16.89
CA GLY A 197 -14.82 10.41 -17.69
C GLY A 197 -14.48 8.95 -17.39
N ASP A 198 -13.37 8.67 -16.70
CA ASP A 198 -12.97 7.32 -16.29
C ASP A 198 -13.69 6.88 -15.01
N ALA A 199 -14.27 7.82 -14.26
CA ALA A 199 -15.04 7.51 -13.06
C ALA A 199 -16.32 6.73 -13.44
N ILE A 200 -16.55 5.61 -12.74
CA ILE A 200 -17.79 4.83 -12.88
C ILE A 200 -18.94 5.51 -12.13
N GLU A 201 -18.60 6.10 -10.97
CA GLU A 201 -19.53 6.87 -10.16
C GLU A 201 -19.10 8.33 -10.18
N PRO A 202 -20.04 9.27 -10.43
CA PRO A 202 -19.68 10.69 -10.43
C PRO A 202 -19.33 11.21 -9.04
N ALA A 203 -19.69 10.45 -7.99
CA ALA A 203 -19.36 10.81 -6.61
C ALA A 203 -17.89 10.54 -6.33
N LEU A 204 -17.20 11.55 -5.83
CA LEU A 204 -15.86 11.45 -5.26
C LEU A 204 -15.83 12.16 -3.91
N THR A 205 -14.93 11.73 -3.04
CA THR A 205 -14.69 12.40 -1.75
C THR A 205 -13.32 13.03 -1.76
N HIS A 206 -13.26 14.32 -1.41
CA HIS A 206 -12.02 15.06 -1.30
C HIS A 206 -11.81 15.47 0.16
N THR A 207 -10.78 14.92 0.79
CA THR A 207 -10.46 15.16 2.19
C THR A 207 -9.22 16.03 2.32
N TYR A 208 -9.32 17.08 3.13
CA TYR A 208 -8.21 17.93 3.54
C TYR A 208 -7.93 17.66 5.01
N ASP A 209 -6.85 16.97 5.31
CA ASP A 209 -6.45 16.74 6.69
C ASP A 209 -5.58 17.89 7.22
N TRP A 210 -6.23 18.96 7.61
CA TRP A 210 -5.61 20.06 8.36
C TRP A 210 -5.53 19.75 9.86
N TYR A 211 -6.36 18.81 10.35
CA TYR A 211 -6.49 18.54 11.79
C TYR A 211 -5.23 17.94 12.40
N SER A 212 -4.57 17.01 11.70
CA SER A 212 -3.34 16.36 12.11
C SER A 212 -2.06 17.16 11.78
N CYS A 213 -2.18 18.30 11.04
CA CYS A 213 -1.03 19.12 10.73
C CYS A 213 -0.33 19.62 12.01
N PRO A 214 0.97 19.35 12.20
CA PRO A 214 1.70 19.80 13.36
C PRO A 214 1.89 21.31 13.35
N ASN A 215 1.92 21.92 14.53
CA ASN A 215 2.34 23.31 14.74
C ASN A 215 3.58 23.40 15.63
N CYS A 216 4.08 22.26 16.06
CA CYS A 216 5.34 22.14 16.77
C CYS A 216 6.14 20.96 16.18
N LEU A 217 7.43 21.17 15.95
CA LEU A 217 8.35 20.16 15.45
C LEU A 217 9.58 20.07 16.34
N ARG A 218 9.92 18.86 16.75
CA ARG A 218 11.21 18.55 17.39
C ARG A 218 12.05 17.73 16.43
N VAL A 219 13.27 18.18 16.19
CA VAL A 219 14.24 17.49 15.34
C VAL A 219 15.42 17.08 16.20
N VAL A 220 15.80 15.81 16.11
CA VAL A 220 16.94 15.23 16.84
C VAL A 220 17.94 14.70 15.83
N SER A 221 19.21 15.10 15.96
CA SER A 221 20.31 14.62 15.12
C SER A 221 21.55 14.38 15.99
N GLY A 222 21.89 13.11 16.22
CA GLY A 222 22.90 12.72 17.22
C GLY A 222 22.50 13.24 18.61
N GLU A 223 23.40 14.01 19.26
CA GLU A 223 23.16 14.61 20.58
C GLU A 223 22.47 15.99 20.50
N SER A 224 22.27 16.51 19.31
CA SER A 224 21.70 17.85 19.09
C SER A 224 20.18 17.78 18.90
N THR A 225 19.46 18.73 19.49
CA THR A 225 18.00 18.88 19.35
C THR A 225 17.67 20.31 18.98
N ALA A 226 16.72 20.49 18.06
CA ALA A 226 16.12 21.79 17.75
C ALA A 226 14.59 21.65 17.72
N GLU A 227 13.92 22.75 18.09
CA GLU A 227 12.46 22.85 18.08
C GLU A 227 12.02 24.05 17.23
N ALA A 228 10.91 23.86 16.54
CA ALA A 228 10.23 24.92 15.82
C ALA A 228 8.78 24.96 16.25
N ARG A 229 8.22 26.18 16.34
CA ARG A 229 6.80 26.43 16.70
C ARG A 229 6.22 27.45 15.75
N ASP A 230 4.96 27.27 15.42
CA ASP A 230 4.15 28.27 14.74
C ASP A 230 3.23 28.95 15.77
N ASP A 231 3.66 30.09 16.25
CA ASP A 231 2.88 30.92 17.19
C ASP A 231 2.33 32.21 16.48
N ASP A 232 2.35 32.24 15.13
CA ASP A 232 1.82 33.37 14.36
C ASP A 232 0.29 33.46 14.49
N PRO A 233 -0.27 34.53 15.08
CA PRO A 233 -1.71 34.69 15.20
C PRO A 233 -2.44 34.83 13.85
N ASN A 234 -1.74 35.03 12.74
CA ASN A 234 -2.30 35.06 11.40
C ASN A 234 -2.28 33.69 10.72
N SER A 235 -1.58 32.71 11.27
CA SER A 235 -1.57 31.33 10.76
C SER A 235 -2.74 30.53 11.35
N ALA A 236 -3.65 30.07 10.50
CA ALA A 236 -4.78 29.25 10.90
C ALA A 236 -4.38 27.92 11.60
N LEU A 237 -3.15 27.46 11.41
CA LEU A 237 -2.62 26.23 11.99
C LEU A 237 -1.75 26.47 13.23
N SER A 238 -1.52 27.72 13.62
CA SER A 238 -0.67 28.07 14.76
C SER A 238 -1.20 27.54 16.09
N THR A 239 -0.31 27.48 17.08
CA THR A 239 -0.66 27.13 18.46
C THR A 239 -1.67 28.11 19.05
N VAL A 240 -1.56 29.40 18.68
CA VAL A 240 -2.44 30.48 19.15
C VAL A 240 -3.87 30.29 18.61
N MET A 241 -4.02 30.14 17.31
CA MET A 241 -5.33 30.02 16.67
C MET A 241 -6.03 28.69 17.00
N ARG A 242 -5.27 27.62 17.17
CA ARG A 242 -5.82 26.28 17.49
C ARG A 242 -6.01 26.04 18.99
N GLY A 243 -5.40 26.86 19.85
CA GLY A 243 -5.44 26.70 21.31
C GLY A 243 -4.81 25.41 21.81
N ARG A 244 -3.95 24.77 20.97
CA ARG A 244 -3.29 23.50 21.32
C ARG A 244 -2.00 23.32 20.55
N GLU A 245 -1.07 22.57 21.12
CA GLU A 245 0.16 22.13 20.49
C GLU A 245 -0.01 20.75 19.87
N ILE A 246 0.42 20.59 18.64
CA ILE A 246 0.45 19.31 17.93
C ILE A 246 1.90 19.07 17.54
N TRP A 247 2.54 18.20 18.27
CA TRP A 247 3.94 17.88 18.11
C TRP A 247 4.18 16.78 17.09
N LYS A 248 5.20 16.99 16.26
CA LYS A 248 5.85 15.94 15.48
C LYS A 248 7.32 15.85 15.89
N GLN A 249 7.91 14.65 15.84
CA GLN A 249 9.33 14.45 16.05
C GLN A 249 9.93 13.80 14.82
N GLU A 250 11.07 14.33 14.38
CA GLU A 250 11.91 13.73 13.33
C GLU A 250 13.29 13.44 13.90
N LYS A 251 13.87 12.28 13.53
CA LYS A 251 15.21 11.84 14.00
C LYS A 251 16.12 11.63 12.80
N SER A 252 17.43 11.70 13.04
CA SER A 252 18.46 11.35 12.04
C SER A 252 18.31 12.08 10.72
N VAL A 253 18.07 13.39 10.79
CA VAL A 253 17.82 14.23 9.62
C VAL A 253 19.09 14.56 8.86
N THR A 254 19.00 14.58 7.53
CA THR A 254 20.07 15.09 6.67
C THR A 254 19.90 16.60 6.48
N LEU A 255 20.89 17.37 6.90
CA LEU A 255 20.91 18.82 6.73
C LEU A 255 21.44 19.19 5.34
N GLY A 256 20.91 20.27 4.77
CA GLY A 256 21.47 20.88 3.57
C GLY A 256 22.84 21.54 3.85
N ASP A 257 23.57 21.86 2.76
CA ASP A 257 24.84 22.57 2.85
C ASP A 257 24.67 23.87 3.66
N ARG A 258 25.40 23.99 4.78
CA ARG A 258 25.38 25.12 5.72
C ARG A 258 24.02 25.36 6.43
N GLU A 259 23.08 24.43 6.37
CA GLU A 259 21.83 24.52 7.10
C GLU A 259 22.06 24.17 8.58
N THR A 260 21.56 24.99 9.49
CA THR A 260 21.55 24.65 10.93
C THR A 260 20.35 23.80 11.26
N LEU A 261 20.43 22.98 12.32
CA LEU A 261 19.31 22.15 12.78
C LEU A 261 18.05 22.99 13.09
N ALA A 262 18.22 24.20 13.60
CA ALA A 262 17.12 25.12 13.87
C ALA A 262 16.48 25.65 12.57
N ALA A 263 17.28 26.00 11.56
CA ALA A 263 16.76 26.43 10.26
C ALA A 263 16.01 25.30 9.55
N TYR A 264 16.55 24.08 9.60
CA TYR A 264 15.88 22.88 9.13
C TYR A 264 14.52 22.72 9.82
N ALA A 265 14.47 22.76 11.16
CA ALA A 265 13.23 22.59 11.90
C ALA A 265 12.16 23.62 11.49
N GLN A 266 12.55 24.89 11.33
CA GLN A 266 11.64 25.96 10.89
C GLN A 266 11.10 25.72 9.47
N ARG A 267 11.97 25.41 8.52
CA ARG A 267 11.58 25.11 7.14
C ARG A 267 10.67 23.87 7.10
N ARG A 268 11.08 22.82 7.78
CA ARG A 268 10.36 21.53 7.80
C ARG A 268 8.98 21.67 8.43
N LEU A 269 8.83 22.45 9.50
CA LEU A 269 7.53 22.73 10.09
C LEU A 269 6.57 23.35 9.07
N LYS A 270 7.02 24.35 8.30
CA LYS A 270 6.21 24.97 7.24
C LYS A 270 5.78 23.98 6.16
N GLU A 271 6.65 23.04 5.79
CA GLU A 271 6.32 21.96 4.84
C GLU A 271 5.23 21.04 5.42
N LEU A 272 5.34 20.67 6.70
CA LEU A 272 4.39 19.81 7.39
C LEU A 272 3.03 20.46 7.65
N GLN A 273 2.97 21.78 7.71
CA GLN A 273 1.74 22.56 7.90
C GLN A 273 0.86 22.64 6.64
N ALA A 274 1.33 22.16 5.51
CA ALA A 274 0.46 22.06 4.37
C ALA A 274 -0.44 20.81 4.52
N PRO A 275 -1.79 20.95 4.51
CA PRO A 275 -2.71 19.84 4.70
C PRO A 275 -2.52 18.72 3.67
N SER A 276 -2.60 17.49 4.11
CA SER A 276 -2.71 16.35 3.21
C SER A 276 -4.03 16.43 2.43
N ARG A 277 -4.00 16.16 1.15
CA ARG A 277 -5.17 16.14 0.27
C ARG A 277 -5.34 14.72 -0.26
N THR A 278 -6.42 14.06 0.12
CA THR A 278 -6.74 12.72 -0.33
C THR A 278 -8.03 12.73 -1.12
N VAL A 279 -8.04 12.09 -2.26
CA VAL A 279 -9.21 11.90 -3.13
C VAL A 279 -9.57 10.42 -3.13
N ASN A 280 -10.82 10.11 -2.78
CA ASN A 280 -11.40 8.79 -2.96
C ASN A 280 -12.29 8.81 -4.20
N TYR A 281 -12.07 7.88 -5.12
CA TYR A 281 -12.80 7.76 -6.37
C TYR A 281 -12.95 6.29 -6.79
N ARG A 282 -13.92 6.01 -7.66
CA ARG A 282 -14.20 4.68 -8.18
C ARG A 282 -14.10 4.64 -9.70
N ARG A 283 -13.33 3.70 -10.22
CA ARG A 283 -13.08 3.48 -11.65
C ARG A 283 -13.14 2.02 -12.05
N ARG A 284 -13.05 1.73 -13.35
CA ARG A 284 -12.79 0.37 -13.82
C ARG A 284 -11.44 -0.11 -13.33
N TYR A 285 -11.34 -1.41 -13.08
CA TYR A 285 -10.06 -2.00 -12.71
C TYR A 285 -9.06 -1.91 -13.85
N ASP A 286 -7.86 -1.49 -13.54
CA ASP A 286 -6.69 -1.47 -14.42
C ASP A 286 -5.55 -2.23 -13.73
N PRO A 287 -5.03 -3.33 -14.33
CA PRO A 287 -4.01 -4.16 -13.72
C PRO A 287 -2.64 -3.48 -13.60
N ASP A 288 -2.43 -2.36 -14.28
CA ASP A 288 -1.16 -1.64 -14.26
C ASP A 288 -1.02 -0.66 -13.10
N VAL A 289 -2.11 -0.46 -12.30
CA VAL A 289 -2.13 0.46 -11.17
C VAL A 289 -2.25 -0.28 -9.86
N PHE A 290 -1.32 0.00 -8.97
CA PHE A 290 -1.23 -0.58 -7.63
C PHE A 290 -1.01 0.50 -6.56
N PRO A 291 -1.25 0.19 -5.28
CA PRO A 291 -0.81 1.04 -4.18
C PRO A 291 0.68 1.37 -4.27
N GLY A 292 1.02 2.63 -4.02
CA GLY A 292 2.36 3.19 -4.20
C GLY A 292 2.62 3.80 -5.57
N ASP A 293 1.81 3.49 -6.59
CA ASP A 293 1.96 4.09 -7.92
C ASP A 293 1.46 5.55 -7.92
N LEU A 294 2.00 6.32 -8.86
CA LEU A 294 1.59 7.70 -9.11
C LEU A 294 0.60 7.74 -10.27
N VAL A 295 -0.47 8.48 -10.06
CA VAL A 295 -1.51 8.79 -11.05
C VAL A 295 -1.69 10.29 -11.16
N ARG A 296 -2.04 10.80 -12.32
CA ARG A 296 -2.39 12.20 -12.51
C ARG A 296 -3.92 12.30 -12.58
N LEU A 297 -4.53 13.01 -11.62
CA LEU A 297 -5.98 13.22 -11.60
C LEU A 297 -6.35 14.52 -12.32
N HIS A 298 -7.39 14.47 -13.14
CA HIS A 298 -7.95 15.58 -13.92
C HIS A 298 -9.46 15.68 -13.70
N TYR A 299 -9.87 16.40 -12.66
CA TYR A 299 -11.27 16.71 -12.33
C TYR A 299 -11.40 18.24 -12.20
N PRO A 300 -11.32 19.00 -13.31
CA PRO A 300 -11.25 20.46 -13.27
C PRO A 300 -12.53 21.09 -12.69
N GLY A 301 -13.69 20.48 -12.87
CA GLY A 301 -14.98 20.96 -12.35
C GLY A 301 -15.03 21.07 -10.82
N VAL A 302 -14.19 20.31 -10.10
CA VAL A 302 -14.10 20.31 -8.63
C VAL A 302 -12.71 20.73 -8.12
N GLY A 303 -11.85 21.26 -9.01
CA GLY A 303 -10.53 21.79 -8.63
C GLY A 303 -9.50 20.72 -8.25
N ILE A 304 -9.69 19.46 -8.66
CA ILE A 304 -8.73 18.38 -8.42
C ILE A 304 -7.89 18.21 -9.68
N GLN A 305 -6.63 18.63 -9.59
CA GLN A 305 -5.63 18.47 -10.63
C GLN A 305 -4.26 18.23 -10.01
N GLY A 306 -3.46 17.37 -10.64
CA GLY A 306 -2.08 17.12 -10.24
C GLY A 306 -1.73 15.67 -10.05
N LEU A 307 -0.57 15.45 -9.44
CA LEU A 307 0.00 14.16 -9.18
C LEU A 307 -0.45 13.63 -7.83
N TYR A 308 -0.91 12.40 -7.81
CA TYR A 308 -1.41 11.73 -6.60
C TYR A 308 -0.80 10.34 -6.47
N ARG A 309 -0.49 9.92 -5.25
CA ARG A 309 0.00 8.59 -4.94
C ARG A 309 -1.16 7.74 -4.44
N VAL A 310 -1.39 6.60 -5.07
CA VAL A 310 -2.40 5.62 -4.65
C VAL A 310 -1.96 4.98 -3.34
N GLY A 311 -2.74 5.16 -2.28
CA GLY A 311 -2.47 4.58 -0.95
C GLY A 311 -3.17 3.23 -0.76
N ASN A 312 -4.49 3.24 -0.91
CA ASN A 312 -5.33 2.06 -0.75
C ASN A 312 -6.10 1.78 -2.04
N GLN A 313 -6.31 0.52 -2.32
CA GLN A 313 -7.10 0.06 -3.46
C GLN A 313 -8.02 -1.08 -3.02
N SER A 314 -9.31 -0.93 -3.25
CA SER A 314 -10.32 -1.98 -3.06
C SER A 314 -10.89 -2.42 -4.40
N VAL A 315 -10.70 -3.69 -4.76
CA VAL A 315 -11.20 -4.27 -6.03
C VAL A 315 -12.42 -5.10 -5.73
N THR A 316 -13.55 -4.77 -6.35
CA THR A 316 -14.82 -5.52 -6.22
C THR A 316 -14.88 -6.63 -7.26
N ILE A 317 -15.25 -7.82 -6.83
CA ILE A 317 -15.41 -9.02 -7.64
C ILE A 317 -16.90 -9.36 -7.72
N GLY A 318 -17.49 -9.22 -8.89
CA GLY A 318 -18.94 -9.44 -9.06
C GLY A 318 -19.35 -9.36 -10.52
N LYS A 319 -20.47 -8.67 -10.79
CA LYS A 319 -20.97 -8.46 -12.17
C LYS A 319 -20.01 -7.62 -13.02
N ALA A 320 -19.19 -6.81 -12.38
CA ALA A 320 -18.13 -6.02 -13.01
C ALA A 320 -16.89 -6.01 -12.09
N CYS A 321 -15.70 -5.84 -12.66
CA CYS A 321 -14.48 -5.60 -11.90
C CYS A 321 -14.28 -4.09 -11.77
N THR A 322 -14.48 -3.55 -10.59
CA THR A 322 -14.33 -2.13 -10.30
C THR A 322 -13.33 -1.91 -9.18
N THR A 323 -12.71 -0.75 -9.18
CA THR A 323 -11.70 -0.37 -8.19
C THR A 323 -12.10 0.94 -7.52
N GLN A 324 -12.06 0.95 -6.20
CA GLN A 324 -12.11 2.17 -5.40
C GLN A 324 -10.70 2.46 -4.89
N GLU A 325 -10.25 3.68 -5.02
CA GLU A 325 -8.88 4.11 -4.67
C GLU A 325 -8.91 5.33 -3.78
N ASP A 326 -8.00 5.34 -2.79
CA ASP A 326 -7.61 6.52 -2.04
C ASP A 326 -6.27 6.99 -2.59
N ALA A 327 -6.23 8.19 -3.14
CA ALA A 327 -5.00 8.76 -3.67
C ALA A 327 -4.67 10.09 -2.97
N THR A 328 -3.43 10.21 -2.49
CA THR A 328 -2.95 11.36 -1.75
C THR A 328 -2.09 12.24 -2.65
N TYR A 329 -2.32 13.56 -2.61
CA TYR A 329 -1.60 14.54 -3.40
C TYR A 329 -0.09 14.46 -3.13
N GLU A 330 0.68 14.27 -4.19
CA GLU A 330 2.13 14.29 -4.16
C GLU A 330 2.61 15.73 -4.40
N ARG A 331 3.44 16.23 -3.51
CA ARG A 331 4.07 17.54 -3.68
C ARG A 331 5.39 17.38 -4.42
N ASN A 332 5.56 18.16 -5.45
CA ASN A 332 6.84 18.29 -6.14
C ASN A 332 7.86 19.03 -5.27
#